data_12729cfa26e711ac7ca68b34ebc9928c
#
_entry.id   12729cfa26e711ac7ca68b34ebc9928c
#
_cell.length_a   1.000
_cell.length_b   1.000
_cell.length_c   1.000
_cell.angle_alpha   90.00
_cell.angle_beta   90.00
_cell.angle_gamma   90.00
#
_symmetry.space_group_name_H-M   'P 1'
#
loop_
_entity.id
_entity.type
_entity.pdbx_description
1 polymer ?
#
loop_
_entity_poly.entity_id
_entity_poly.type
_entity_poly.pdbx_seq_one_letter_code
_entity_poly.pdbx_strand_id
1 'polypeptide(L)'
;MNKNLKHRLVCFFEISQRTYLILIIFLFFTACKDEFTKESDVESISVSISFDRFDLEFYDQPSEVIPELKKKYPFLFPKQFSDSVWIGRQKDSLQLLLQSEVNKTFKNIELFERNVNHLFKHIKYLFPLAKIPRVITLTNNVDYQVKTVYSDSLLLISLDTFLGSENYLYDGIPNYIRKELDPKYITVQIADKFGTFIIPPVENRTFLARMIYEGKKLYLNDLLLPHVPIENRIVYTKEEFNWALENEKYVWQYFIEK
;
A
#
# COMPACT_ATOMS: atom_id res chain seq x y z
N MET A 1 33.87 -15.06 -68.41
CA MET A 1 32.95 -14.60 -67.32
C MET A 1 33.83 -14.26 -66.10
N ASN A 2 33.93 -12.98 -65.79
CA ASN A 2 35.00 -12.38 -65.00
C ASN A 2 35.01 -12.76 -63.53
N LYS A 3 36.07 -13.42 -63.04
CA LYS A 3 36.24 -13.83 -61.61
C LYS A 3 36.00 -12.68 -60.61
N ASN A 4 36.28 -11.46 -60.99
CA ASN A 4 36.10 -10.25 -60.17
C ASN A 4 34.60 -9.90 -59.94
N LEU A 5 33.71 -10.29 -60.85
CA LEU A 5 32.28 -10.00 -60.71
C LEU A 5 31.60 -10.95 -59.70
N LYS A 6 32.05 -12.21 -59.66
CA LYS A 6 31.57 -13.19 -58.65
C LYS A 6 31.99 -12.82 -57.23
N HIS A 7 33.22 -12.36 -57.06
CA HIS A 7 33.72 -11.93 -55.74
C HIS A 7 32.97 -10.69 -55.19
N ARG A 8 32.65 -9.73 -56.07
CA ARG A 8 31.85 -8.56 -55.67
C ARG A 8 30.41 -8.89 -55.33
N LEU A 9 29.78 -9.84 -56.01
CA LEU A 9 28.42 -10.28 -55.72
C LEU A 9 28.34 -11.06 -54.40
N VAL A 10 29.32 -11.90 -54.10
CA VAL A 10 29.37 -12.64 -52.81
C VAL A 10 29.59 -11.70 -51.63
N CYS A 11 30.50 -10.71 -51.73
CA CYS A 11 30.68 -9.70 -50.69
C CYS A 11 29.44 -8.83 -50.48
N PHE A 12 28.70 -8.48 -51.53
CA PHE A 12 27.44 -7.71 -51.40
C PHE A 12 26.34 -8.53 -50.71
N PHE A 13 26.30 -9.84 -50.97
CA PHE A 13 25.32 -10.74 -50.33
C PHE A 13 25.63 -10.98 -48.86
N GLU A 14 26.90 -11.13 -48.47
CA GLU A 14 27.32 -11.26 -47.06
C GLU A 14 27.10 -9.98 -46.25
N ILE A 15 27.37 -8.81 -46.84
CA ILE A 15 27.12 -7.51 -46.19
C ILE A 15 25.63 -7.30 -46.02
N SER A 16 24.80 -7.70 -46.99
CA SER A 16 23.33 -7.64 -46.89
C SER A 16 22.80 -8.55 -45.78
N GLN A 17 23.27 -9.77 -45.65
CA GLN A 17 22.84 -10.68 -44.57
C GLN A 17 23.25 -10.18 -43.19
N ARG A 18 24.45 -9.62 -43.01
CA ARG A 18 24.88 -9.05 -41.71
C ARG A 18 24.07 -7.80 -41.34
N THR A 19 23.75 -6.93 -42.30
CA THR A 19 22.89 -5.76 -42.05
C THR A 19 21.46 -6.18 -41.69
N TYR A 20 20.90 -7.20 -42.33
CA TYR A 20 19.58 -7.74 -41.96
C TYR A 20 19.60 -8.36 -40.57
N LEU A 21 20.66 -9.08 -40.20
CA LEU A 21 20.79 -9.68 -38.87
C LEU A 21 20.87 -8.60 -37.76
N ILE A 22 21.64 -7.53 -38.02
CA ILE A 22 21.74 -6.38 -37.10
C ILE A 22 20.40 -5.65 -36.98
N LEU A 23 19.67 -5.49 -38.10
CA LEU A 23 18.36 -4.84 -38.11
C LEU A 23 17.30 -5.67 -37.32
N ILE A 24 17.34 -6.99 -37.46
CA ILE A 24 16.46 -7.92 -36.69
C ILE A 24 16.82 -7.87 -35.22
N ILE A 25 18.11 -7.85 -34.84
CA ILE A 25 18.53 -7.70 -33.44
C ILE A 25 18.08 -6.35 -32.88
N PHE A 26 18.15 -5.26 -33.65
CA PHE A 26 17.70 -3.93 -33.23
C PHE A 26 16.16 -3.88 -33.01
N LEU A 27 15.38 -4.65 -33.77
CA LEU A 27 13.92 -4.76 -33.58
C LEU A 27 13.55 -5.47 -32.27
N PHE A 28 14.39 -6.37 -31.76
CA PHE A 28 14.15 -7.01 -30.46
C PHE A 28 14.44 -6.09 -29.27
N PHE A 29 15.25 -5.03 -29.42
CA PHE A 29 15.51 -4.08 -28.35
C PHE A 29 14.46 -2.98 -28.19
N THR A 30 13.53 -2.81 -29.14
CA THR A 30 12.44 -1.83 -29.05
C THR A 30 11.15 -2.40 -28.45
N ALA A 31 11.11 -3.70 -28.11
CA ALA A 31 9.89 -4.41 -27.72
C ALA A 31 9.65 -4.50 -26.20
N CYS A 32 10.41 -3.82 -25.35
CA CYS A 32 10.17 -3.80 -23.90
C CYS A 32 10.04 -2.38 -23.39
N LYS A 33 8.85 -1.79 -23.56
CA LYS A 33 8.23 -0.92 -22.57
C LYS A 33 6.99 -1.64 -22.10
N ASP A 34 7.18 -2.53 -21.15
CA ASP A 34 6.06 -3.06 -20.36
C ASP A 34 5.57 -1.95 -19.43
N GLU A 35 4.70 -1.08 -19.94
CA GLU A 35 3.74 -0.43 -19.08
C GLU A 35 2.76 -1.53 -18.67
N PHE A 36 3.10 -2.22 -17.58
CA PHE A 36 2.32 -3.33 -17.05
C PHE A 36 0.90 -2.91 -16.64
N THR A 37 0.69 -1.61 -16.42
CA THR A 37 -0.61 -0.99 -16.18
C THR A 37 -0.75 0.26 -17.02
N LYS A 38 -1.74 0.29 -17.93
CA LYS A 38 -2.13 1.52 -18.61
C LYS A 38 -3.07 2.28 -17.69
N GLU A 39 -2.66 3.45 -17.24
CA GLU A 39 -3.44 4.29 -16.33
C GLU A 39 -4.84 4.60 -16.88
N SER A 40 -4.96 4.80 -18.21
CA SER A 40 -6.26 4.99 -18.87
C SER A 40 -7.23 3.82 -18.65
N ASP A 41 -6.71 2.59 -18.60
CA ASP A 41 -7.53 1.39 -18.42
C ASP A 41 -7.95 1.26 -16.95
N VAL A 42 -7.04 1.58 -16.00
CA VAL A 42 -7.33 1.65 -14.57
C VAL A 42 -8.41 2.69 -14.27
N GLU A 43 -8.28 3.90 -14.85
CA GLU A 43 -9.27 4.97 -14.64
C GLU A 43 -10.66 4.62 -15.19
N SER A 44 -10.75 3.76 -16.20
CA SER A 44 -12.04 3.28 -16.73
C SER A 44 -12.78 2.34 -15.77
N ILE A 45 -12.10 1.79 -14.75
CA ILE A 45 -12.72 0.85 -13.81
C ILE A 45 -13.60 1.59 -12.82
N SER A 46 -14.86 1.21 -12.77
CA SER A 46 -15.81 1.72 -11.77
C SER A 46 -15.66 0.97 -10.46
N VAL A 47 -15.32 1.68 -9.40
CA VAL A 47 -15.25 1.17 -8.03
C VAL A 47 -16.16 2.03 -7.16
N SER A 48 -17.04 1.38 -6.39
CA SER A 48 -17.88 2.04 -5.39
C SER A 48 -17.54 1.49 -4.02
N ILE A 49 -16.92 2.31 -3.19
CA ILE A 49 -16.53 1.95 -1.81
C ILE A 49 -17.51 2.60 -0.85
N SER A 50 -18.01 1.81 0.10
CA SER A 50 -18.75 2.33 1.25
C SER A 50 -17.77 2.73 2.33
N PHE A 51 -17.80 4.00 2.73
CA PHE A 51 -17.02 4.53 3.84
C PHE A 51 -17.93 4.80 5.02
N ASP A 52 -17.67 4.12 6.14
CA ASP A 52 -18.38 4.32 7.38
C ASP A 52 -17.44 4.97 8.40
N ARG A 53 -17.80 6.16 8.84
CA ARG A 53 -17.11 6.89 9.90
C ARG A 53 -17.62 6.41 11.26
N PHE A 54 -17.28 5.14 11.62
CA PHE A 54 -17.68 4.60 12.93
C PHE A 54 -17.12 5.44 14.10
N ASP A 55 -15.95 6.03 13.93
CA ASP A 55 -15.37 6.97 14.89
C ASP A 55 -16.33 8.12 15.21
N LEU A 56 -16.97 8.73 14.20
CA LEU A 56 -17.97 9.79 14.40
C LEU A 56 -19.29 9.23 14.93
N GLU A 57 -19.77 8.11 14.37
CA GLU A 57 -21.00 7.49 14.83
C GLU A 57 -20.92 7.06 16.30
N PHE A 58 -19.73 6.70 16.78
CA PHE A 58 -19.53 6.27 18.16
C PHE A 58 -19.35 7.45 19.12
N TYR A 59 -18.55 8.46 18.78
CA TYR A 59 -18.20 9.54 19.72
C TYR A 59 -19.07 10.79 19.61
N ASP A 60 -19.60 11.10 18.43
CA ASP A 60 -20.37 12.34 18.21
C ASP A 60 -21.89 12.13 18.44
N GLN A 61 -22.31 10.89 18.77
CA GLN A 61 -23.71 10.55 19.03
C GLN A 61 -23.96 10.28 20.52
N PRO A 62 -25.20 10.48 21.02
CA PRO A 62 -25.55 10.17 22.40
C PRO A 62 -25.45 8.66 22.67
N SER A 63 -25.24 8.29 23.94
CA SER A 63 -25.00 6.87 24.33
C SER A 63 -26.18 5.93 24.06
N GLU A 64 -27.37 6.47 23.85
CA GLU A 64 -28.60 5.74 23.52
C GLU A 64 -28.53 5.02 22.17
N VAL A 65 -27.57 5.44 21.26
CA VAL A 65 -27.37 4.78 19.96
C VAL A 65 -26.52 3.50 20.04
N ILE A 66 -25.88 3.20 21.18
CA ILE A 66 -25.02 2.01 21.32
C ILE A 66 -25.71 0.70 20.93
N PRO A 67 -26.97 0.42 21.29
CA PRO A 67 -27.66 -0.78 20.85
C PRO A 67 -27.83 -0.88 19.32
N GLU A 68 -27.99 0.24 18.64
CA GLU A 68 -28.07 0.32 17.16
C GLU A 68 -26.69 0.10 16.53
N LEU A 69 -25.64 0.72 17.07
CA LEU A 69 -24.26 0.52 16.63
C LEU A 69 -23.85 -0.95 16.78
N LYS A 70 -24.23 -1.61 17.85
CA LYS A 70 -24.01 -3.05 18.04
C LYS A 70 -24.66 -3.91 16.97
N LYS A 71 -25.82 -3.52 16.46
CA LYS A 71 -26.50 -4.21 15.36
C LYS A 71 -25.81 -3.93 14.03
N LYS A 72 -25.36 -2.69 13.80
CA LYS A 72 -24.71 -2.25 12.56
C LYS A 72 -23.26 -2.78 12.43
N TYR A 73 -22.55 -2.88 13.57
CA TYR A 73 -21.13 -3.26 13.65
C TYR A 73 -20.89 -4.36 14.70
N PRO A 74 -21.53 -5.53 14.60
CA PRO A 74 -21.49 -6.55 15.66
C PRO A 74 -20.08 -7.07 15.96
N PHE A 75 -19.16 -6.99 14.97
CA PHE A 75 -17.78 -7.42 15.11
C PHE A 75 -16.89 -6.41 15.87
N LEU A 76 -17.33 -5.15 16.06
CA LEU A 76 -16.64 -4.16 16.89
C LEU A 76 -17.07 -4.21 18.36
N PHE A 77 -18.14 -4.94 18.68
CA PHE A 77 -18.70 -5.03 20.02
C PHE A 77 -18.69 -6.48 20.55
N PRO A 78 -17.56 -6.96 21.09
CA PRO A 78 -17.49 -8.30 21.67
C PRO A 78 -18.58 -8.51 22.74
N LYS A 79 -19.28 -9.65 22.65
CA LYS A 79 -20.48 -9.94 23.46
C LYS A 79 -20.22 -9.99 24.97
N GLN A 80 -18.98 -10.21 25.40
CA GLN A 80 -18.61 -10.23 26.82
C GLN A 80 -18.69 -8.86 27.51
N PHE A 81 -18.76 -7.75 26.75
CA PHE A 81 -18.84 -6.42 27.31
C PHE A 81 -20.26 -5.88 27.29
N SER A 82 -20.72 -5.40 28.46
CA SER A 82 -22.03 -4.74 28.62
C SER A 82 -22.04 -3.35 27.97
N ASP A 83 -23.23 -2.77 27.79
CA ASP A 83 -23.38 -1.42 27.24
C ASP A 83 -22.70 -0.36 28.11
N SER A 84 -22.68 -0.56 29.44
CA SER A 84 -22.02 0.36 30.37
C SER A 84 -20.51 0.55 30.07
N VAL A 85 -19.84 -0.49 29.60
CA VAL A 85 -18.42 -0.39 29.21
C VAL A 85 -18.25 0.55 28.00
N TRP A 86 -19.12 0.44 27.02
CA TRP A 86 -19.10 1.27 25.83
C TRP A 86 -19.51 2.72 26.12
N ILE A 87 -20.51 2.91 26.98
CA ILE A 87 -20.89 4.24 27.49
C ILE A 87 -19.73 4.88 28.25
N GLY A 88 -19.03 4.12 29.07
CA GLY A 88 -17.84 4.58 29.78
C GLY A 88 -16.75 5.02 28.80
N ARG A 89 -16.53 4.24 27.74
CA ARG A 89 -15.55 4.55 26.69
C ARG A 89 -15.89 5.82 25.90
N GLN A 90 -17.18 6.06 25.57
CA GLN A 90 -17.61 7.30 24.92
C GLN A 90 -17.32 8.55 25.76
N LYS A 91 -17.29 8.42 27.09
CA LYS A 91 -17.11 9.53 28.05
C LYS A 91 -15.69 9.64 28.59
N ASP A 92 -14.82 8.72 28.20
CA ASP A 92 -13.43 8.71 28.64
C ASP A 92 -12.67 9.89 28.06
N SER A 93 -11.97 10.64 28.92
CA SER A 93 -11.28 11.87 28.52
C SER A 93 -10.17 11.64 27.50
N LEU A 94 -9.45 10.52 27.58
CA LEU A 94 -8.41 10.17 26.61
C LEU A 94 -9.02 9.81 25.26
N GLN A 95 -10.12 9.05 25.25
CA GLN A 95 -10.84 8.69 24.02
C GLN A 95 -11.38 9.95 23.31
N LEU A 96 -11.96 10.88 24.07
CA LEU A 96 -12.45 12.16 23.53
C LEU A 96 -11.31 13.03 23.00
N LEU A 97 -10.14 13.02 23.67
CA LEU A 97 -8.96 13.71 23.20
C LEU A 97 -8.46 13.11 21.86
N LEU A 98 -8.34 11.80 21.77
CA LEU A 98 -7.98 11.07 20.53
C LEU A 98 -8.95 11.42 19.40
N GLN A 99 -10.26 11.36 19.66
CA GLN A 99 -11.29 11.69 18.66
C GLN A 99 -11.20 13.16 18.23
N SER A 100 -10.90 14.08 19.17
CA SER A 100 -10.69 15.49 18.82
C SER A 100 -9.53 15.69 17.85
N GLU A 101 -8.40 15.00 18.05
CA GLU A 101 -7.25 15.06 17.14
C GLU A 101 -7.57 14.39 15.77
N VAL A 102 -8.31 13.28 15.77
CA VAL A 102 -8.82 12.66 14.54
C VAL A 102 -9.70 13.64 13.77
N ASN A 103 -10.64 14.32 14.44
CA ASN A 103 -11.53 15.31 13.82
C ASN A 103 -10.77 16.51 13.23
N LYS A 104 -9.65 16.94 13.84
CA LYS A 104 -8.80 18.00 13.29
C LYS A 104 -8.07 17.53 12.03
N THR A 105 -7.44 16.35 12.09
CA THR A 105 -6.61 15.80 11.00
C THR A 105 -7.48 15.38 9.81
N PHE A 106 -8.62 14.75 10.08
CA PHE A 106 -9.54 14.21 9.07
C PHE A 106 -10.83 15.00 8.94
N LYS A 107 -10.75 16.34 9.10
CA LYS A 107 -11.88 17.25 8.91
C LYS A 107 -12.48 17.15 7.50
N ASN A 108 -11.61 17.00 6.49
CA ASN A 108 -12.00 16.68 5.12
C ASN A 108 -11.36 15.37 4.71
N ILE A 109 -12.18 14.34 4.49
CA ILE A 109 -11.73 13.01 4.09
C ILE A 109 -11.76 12.76 2.58
N GLU A 110 -12.18 13.73 1.77
CA GLU A 110 -12.32 13.55 0.31
C GLU A 110 -11.01 13.09 -0.37
N LEU A 111 -9.87 13.63 0.06
CA LEU A 111 -8.57 13.21 -0.48
C LEU A 111 -8.26 11.76 -0.09
N PHE A 112 -8.52 11.40 1.16
CA PHE A 112 -8.36 10.05 1.64
C PHE A 112 -9.27 9.07 0.87
N GLU A 113 -10.56 9.38 0.71
CA GLU A 113 -11.52 8.58 -0.04
C GLU A 113 -11.10 8.41 -1.51
N ARG A 114 -10.67 9.50 -2.17
CA ARG A 114 -10.15 9.43 -3.55
C ARG A 114 -8.94 8.52 -3.66
N ASN A 115 -7.98 8.64 -2.76
CA ASN A 115 -6.77 7.82 -2.78
C ASN A 115 -7.08 6.34 -2.55
N VAL A 116 -8.00 6.03 -1.63
CA VAL A 116 -8.45 4.65 -1.40
C VAL A 116 -9.22 4.12 -2.61
N ASN A 117 -10.11 4.91 -3.21
CA ASN A 117 -10.81 4.52 -4.44
C ASN A 117 -9.84 4.23 -5.58
N HIS A 118 -8.82 5.09 -5.77
CA HIS A 118 -7.79 4.90 -6.78
C HIS A 118 -6.99 3.62 -6.55
N LEU A 119 -6.57 3.34 -5.31
CA LEU A 119 -5.91 2.09 -4.94
C LEU A 119 -6.78 0.87 -5.31
N PHE A 120 -8.09 0.90 -5.01
CA PHE A 120 -8.98 -0.21 -5.32
C PHE A 120 -9.28 -0.35 -6.82
N LYS A 121 -9.17 0.71 -7.63
CA LYS A 121 -9.17 0.60 -9.10
C LYS A 121 -7.97 -0.22 -9.58
N HIS A 122 -6.76 0.06 -9.08
CA HIS A 122 -5.56 -0.72 -9.38
C HIS A 122 -5.69 -2.17 -8.91
N ILE A 123 -6.22 -2.40 -7.70
CA ILE A 123 -6.51 -3.75 -7.21
C ILE A 123 -7.47 -4.49 -8.16
N LYS A 124 -8.56 -3.87 -8.58
CA LYS A 124 -9.53 -4.47 -9.50
C LYS A 124 -8.96 -4.70 -10.89
N TYR A 125 -8.07 -3.83 -11.37
CA TYR A 125 -7.38 -4.00 -12.63
C TYR A 125 -6.49 -5.24 -12.63
N LEU A 126 -5.66 -5.40 -11.60
CA LEU A 126 -4.73 -6.51 -11.48
C LEU A 126 -5.40 -7.81 -11.00
N PHE A 127 -6.43 -7.68 -10.18
CA PHE A 127 -7.16 -8.78 -9.54
C PHE A 127 -8.67 -8.60 -9.76
N PRO A 128 -9.22 -8.90 -10.96
CA PRO A 128 -10.62 -8.66 -11.28
C PRO A 128 -11.62 -9.34 -10.34
N LEU A 129 -11.21 -10.46 -9.72
CA LEU A 129 -12.04 -11.23 -8.78
C LEU A 129 -11.96 -10.69 -7.33
N ALA A 130 -11.04 -9.75 -7.02
CA ALA A 130 -10.96 -9.16 -5.68
C ALA A 130 -12.26 -8.43 -5.35
N LYS A 131 -12.77 -8.64 -4.15
CA LYS A 131 -13.95 -7.91 -3.66
C LYS A 131 -13.56 -6.51 -3.23
N ILE A 132 -14.51 -5.59 -3.29
CA ILE A 132 -14.35 -4.25 -2.74
C ILE A 132 -14.84 -4.32 -1.28
N PRO A 133 -13.97 -4.06 -0.30
CA PRO A 133 -14.35 -4.12 1.10
C PRO A 133 -15.22 -2.90 1.49
N ARG A 134 -16.02 -3.07 2.51
CA ARG A 134 -16.57 -1.97 3.28
C ARG A 134 -15.47 -1.35 4.12
N VAL A 135 -15.23 -0.06 3.98
CA VAL A 135 -14.21 0.68 4.74
C VAL A 135 -14.84 1.28 5.99
N ILE A 136 -14.26 0.99 7.14
CA ILE A 136 -14.74 1.50 8.44
C ILE A 136 -13.58 2.16 9.16
N THR A 137 -13.75 3.42 9.53
CA THR A 137 -12.77 4.15 10.32
C THR A 137 -13.11 4.08 11.80
N LEU A 138 -12.09 4.00 12.63
CA LEU A 138 -12.24 3.89 14.10
C LEU A 138 -11.03 4.49 14.82
N THR A 139 -11.03 4.51 16.14
CA THR A 139 -9.88 4.76 17.01
C THR A 139 -9.55 3.50 17.81
N ASN A 140 -8.27 3.23 18.07
CA ASN A 140 -7.81 2.03 18.76
C ASN A 140 -6.78 2.29 19.89
N ASN A 141 -6.77 3.50 20.47
CA ASN A 141 -5.81 3.95 21.50
C ASN A 141 -4.35 4.03 20.98
N VAL A 142 -4.18 4.45 19.74
CA VAL A 142 -2.84 4.55 19.09
C VAL A 142 -2.10 3.20 19.09
N ASP A 143 -2.83 2.08 18.95
CA ASP A 143 -2.17 0.79 18.76
C ASP A 143 -1.54 0.74 17.37
N TYR A 144 -0.30 1.21 17.28
CA TYR A 144 0.46 1.27 16.04
C TYR A 144 0.84 -0.11 15.48
N GLN A 145 0.63 -1.20 16.20
CA GLN A 145 0.79 -2.56 15.69
C GLN A 145 -0.40 -2.97 14.82
N VAL A 146 -1.59 -2.41 15.09
CA VAL A 146 -2.85 -2.71 14.39
C VAL A 146 -3.44 -1.45 13.78
N LYS A 147 -2.68 -0.82 12.86
CA LYS A 147 -3.12 0.42 12.16
C LYS A 147 -4.27 0.16 11.19
N THR A 148 -4.19 -0.94 10.47
CA THR A 148 -5.21 -1.36 9.49
C THR A 148 -5.44 -2.87 9.57
N VAL A 149 -6.70 -3.30 9.39
CA VAL A 149 -7.07 -4.70 9.27
C VAL A 149 -7.80 -4.90 7.96
N TYR A 150 -7.29 -5.77 7.10
CA TYR A 150 -7.86 -6.09 5.80
C TYR A 150 -8.39 -7.52 5.76
N SER A 151 -9.57 -7.68 5.24
CA SER A 151 -10.17 -8.97 4.85
C SER A 151 -10.89 -8.82 3.51
N ASP A 152 -11.37 -9.92 2.96
CA ASP A 152 -12.05 -9.94 1.65
C ASP A 152 -13.25 -8.97 1.52
N SER A 153 -13.92 -8.66 2.64
CA SER A 153 -15.13 -7.82 2.64
C SER A 153 -15.07 -6.62 3.60
N LEU A 154 -13.98 -6.48 4.36
CA LEU A 154 -13.87 -5.49 5.42
C LEU A 154 -12.45 -4.91 5.47
N LEU A 155 -12.38 -3.57 5.55
CA LEU A 155 -11.16 -2.82 5.81
C LEU A 155 -11.41 -1.90 7.01
N LEU A 156 -10.72 -2.16 8.12
CA LEU A 156 -10.73 -1.30 9.29
C LEU A 156 -9.49 -0.40 9.27
N ILE A 157 -9.66 0.88 9.58
CA ILE A 157 -8.58 1.87 9.60
C ILE A 157 -8.65 2.66 10.91
N SER A 158 -7.60 2.54 11.72
CA SER A 158 -7.47 3.25 12.99
C SER A 158 -6.92 4.65 12.74
N LEU A 159 -7.80 5.66 12.62
CA LEU A 159 -7.41 7.03 12.24
C LEU A 159 -6.49 7.69 13.26
N ASP A 160 -6.61 7.35 14.54
CA ASP A 160 -5.73 7.83 15.61
C ASP A 160 -4.27 7.36 15.49
N THR A 161 -3.98 6.42 14.59
CA THR A 161 -2.63 6.01 14.23
C THR A 161 -2.08 6.76 13.00
N PHE A 162 -2.78 7.80 12.49
CA PHE A 162 -2.38 8.56 11.30
C PHE A 162 -2.58 10.07 11.48
N LEU A 163 -2.24 10.61 12.66
CA LEU A 163 -2.43 12.03 12.99
C LEU A 163 -1.28 12.95 12.51
N GLY A 164 -0.22 12.34 11.94
CA GLY A 164 1.03 13.01 11.58
C GLY A 164 2.17 12.66 12.55
N SER A 165 3.37 12.43 12.03
CA SER A 165 4.52 11.92 12.79
C SER A 165 4.90 12.81 14.00
N GLU A 166 4.59 14.09 13.94
CA GLU A 166 4.92 15.06 14.98
C GLU A 166 3.78 15.30 15.99
N ASN A 167 2.69 14.51 15.90
CA ASN A 167 1.59 14.65 16.84
C ASN A 167 2.04 14.27 18.27
N TYR A 168 1.75 15.14 19.26
CA TYR A 168 2.16 14.97 20.65
C TYR A 168 1.61 13.70 21.31
N LEU A 169 0.50 13.15 20.81
CA LEU A 169 -0.04 11.88 21.29
C LEU A 169 0.88 10.68 20.99
N TYR A 170 1.89 10.88 20.15
CA TYR A 170 2.90 9.88 19.82
C TYR A 170 4.19 10.00 20.64
N ASP A 171 4.20 10.87 21.67
CA ASP A 171 5.34 10.98 22.55
C ASP A 171 5.65 9.65 23.23
N GLY A 172 6.94 9.28 23.22
CA GLY A 172 7.41 7.98 23.70
C GLY A 172 7.39 6.85 22.66
N ILE A 173 6.76 7.04 21.49
CA ILE A 173 6.87 6.09 20.37
C ILE A 173 8.21 6.33 19.65
N PRO A 174 9.02 5.29 19.35
CA PRO A 174 10.28 5.43 18.62
C PRO A 174 10.11 6.10 17.26
N ASN A 175 11.05 6.98 16.87
CA ASN A 175 10.96 7.78 15.64
C ASN A 175 10.77 6.93 14.37
N TYR A 176 11.38 5.75 14.28
CA TYR A 176 11.22 4.88 13.12
C TYR A 176 9.79 4.33 12.97
N ILE A 177 9.00 4.29 14.07
CA ILE A 177 7.57 3.94 14.04
C ILE A 177 6.76 5.21 13.77
N ARG A 178 7.05 6.33 14.47
CA ARG A 178 6.30 7.58 14.35
C ARG A 178 6.21 8.08 12.91
N LYS A 179 7.28 7.95 12.13
CA LYS A 179 7.29 8.39 10.73
C LYS A 179 6.24 7.70 9.85
N GLU A 180 5.78 6.49 10.25
CA GLU A 180 4.71 5.78 9.57
C GLU A 180 3.30 6.27 9.93
N LEU A 181 3.18 7.05 11.02
CA LEU A 181 1.91 7.49 11.59
C LEU A 181 1.43 8.81 10.96
N ASP A 182 1.50 8.88 9.63
CA ASP A 182 1.12 10.06 8.85
C ASP A 182 0.01 9.69 7.85
N PRO A 183 -1.01 10.53 7.64
CA PRO A 183 -2.13 10.27 6.72
C PRO A 183 -1.69 9.87 5.30
N LYS A 184 -0.55 10.37 4.83
CA LYS A 184 -0.02 10.04 3.49
C LYS A 184 0.33 8.56 3.31
N TYR A 185 0.52 7.82 4.40
CA TYR A 185 0.88 6.39 4.36
C TYR A 185 -0.33 5.45 4.48
N ILE A 186 -1.56 5.96 4.64
CA ILE A 186 -2.74 5.10 4.79
C ILE A 186 -2.88 4.15 3.60
N THR A 187 -2.79 4.65 2.36
CA THR A 187 -2.90 3.80 1.16
C THR A 187 -1.76 2.79 1.03
N VAL A 188 -0.55 3.16 1.46
CA VAL A 188 0.61 2.25 1.51
C VAL A 188 0.35 1.12 2.51
N GLN A 189 -0.18 1.43 3.68
CA GLN A 189 -0.55 0.43 4.70
C GLN A 189 -1.67 -0.50 4.20
N ILE A 190 -2.66 0.04 3.50
CA ILE A 190 -3.74 -0.77 2.90
C ILE A 190 -3.17 -1.71 1.82
N ALA A 191 -2.31 -1.21 0.93
CA ALA A 191 -1.67 -2.00 -0.11
C ALA A 191 -0.78 -3.12 0.49
N ASP A 192 -0.02 -2.84 1.55
CA ASP A 192 0.76 -3.85 2.28
C ASP A 192 -0.13 -4.93 2.90
N LYS A 193 -1.25 -4.55 3.52
CA LYS A 193 -2.22 -5.50 4.09
C LYS A 193 -2.90 -6.34 3.01
N PHE A 194 -3.25 -5.73 1.87
CA PHE A 194 -3.74 -6.47 0.70
C PHE A 194 -2.68 -7.45 0.19
N GLY A 195 -1.42 -7.03 0.07
CA GLY A 195 -0.30 -7.90 -0.30
C GLY A 195 -0.15 -9.09 0.67
N THR A 196 -0.24 -8.84 1.96
CA THR A 196 -0.21 -9.89 2.99
C THR A 196 -1.40 -10.85 2.89
N PHE A 197 -2.58 -10.34 2.48
CA PHE A 197 -3.78 -11.16 2.30
C PHE A 197 -3.69 -12.06 1.05
N ILE A 198 -3.12 -11.57 -0.06
CA ILE A 198 -3.16 -12.28 -1.34
C ILE A 198 -1.89 -13.11 -1.61
N ILE A 199 -0.73 -12.71 -1.08
CA ILE A 199 0.52 -13.45 -1.25
C ILE A 199 0.61 -14.54 -0.20
N PRO A 200 0.72 -15.82 -0.59
CA PRO A 200 0.81 -16.92 0.35
C PRO A 200 1.97 -16.73 1.35
N PRO A 201 1.77 -17.03 2.63
CA PRO A 201 2.82 -16.94 3.63
C PRO A 201 3.99 -17.87 3.31
N VAL A 202 5.18 -17.50 3.79
CA VAL A 202 6.41 -18.28 3.57
C VAL A 202 6.47 -19.41 4.59
N GLU A 203 6.45 -20.65 4.12
CA GLU A 203 6.65 -21.85 4.96
C GLU A 203 8.12 -21.99 5.41
N ASN A 204 9.05 -21.67 4.52
CA ASN A 204 10.48 -21.74 4.77
C ASN A 204 10.96 -20.51 5.56
N ARG A 205 11.70 -20.76 6.66
CA ARG A 205 12.21 -19.71 7.55
C ARG A 205 13.59 -19.15 7.15
N THR A 206 14.10 -19.51 5.96
CA THR A 206 15.39 -18.98 5.50
C THR A 206 15.29 -17.47 5.23
N PHE A 207 16.41 -16.78 5.39
CA PHE A 207 16.53 -15.36 5.07
C PHE A 207 16.13 -15.07 3.61
N LEU A 208 16.62 -15.87 2.67
CA LEU A 208 16.27 -15.74 1.24
C LEU A 208 14.76 -15.85 1.00
N ALA A 209 14.10 -16.83 1.61
CA ALA A 209 12.64 -16.98 1.45
C ALA A 209 11.88 -15.76 1.99
N ARG A 210 12.33 -15.20 3.12
CA ARG A 210 11.78 -13.95 3.67
C ARG A 210 12.01 -12.76 2.75
N MET A 211 13.22 -12.60 2.21
CA MET A 211 13.53 -11.53 1.25
C MET A 211 12.64 -11.62 0.01
N ILE A 212 12.46 -12.82 -0.56
CA ILE A 212 11.59 -13.03 -1.71
C ILE A 212 10.14 -12.66 -1.38
N TYR A 213 9.65 -13.04 -0.20
CA TYR A 213 8.30 -12.70 0.24
C TYR A 213 8.09 -11.18 0.36
N GLU A 214 8.97 -10.48 1.06
CA GLU A 214 8.89 -9.02 1.18
C GLU A 214 9.09 -8.34 -0.18
N GLY A 215 10.00 -8.83 -1.02
CA GLY A 215 10.19 -8.34 -2.38
C GLY A 215 8.92 -8.46 -3.25
N LYS A 216 8.16 -9.55 -3.11
CA LYS A 216 6.86 -9.70 -3.80
C LYS A 216 5.84 -8.66 -3.34
N LYS A 217 5.80 -8.36 -2.02
CA LYS A 217 4.91 -7.33 -1.47
C LYS A 217 5.30 -5.93 -1.97
N LEU A 218 6.60 -5.62 -1.96
CA LEU A 218 7.10 -4.33 -2.47
C LEU A 218 6.80 -4.17 -3.97
N TYR A 219 7.03 -5.21 -4.76
CA TYR A 219 6.68 -5.20 -6.19
C TYR A 219 5.18 -5.01 -6.42
N LEU A 220 4.35 -5.67 -5.61
CA LEU A 220 2.90 -5.46 -5.67
C LEU A 220 2.53 -4.02 -5.31
N ASN A 221 3.16 -3.43 -4.29
CA ASN A 221 2.94 -2.03 -3.93
C ASN A 221 3.35 -1.07 -5.07
N ASP A 222 4.40 -1.38 -5.83
CA ASP A 222 4.81 -0.61 -7.01
C ASP A 222 3.71 -0.61 -8.09
N LEU A 223 3.05 -1.74 -8.31
CA LEU A 223 1.95 -1.88 -9.26
C LEU A 223 0.65 -1.22 -8.78
N LEU A 224 0.37 -1.26 -7.47
CA LEU A 224 -0.85 -0.73 -6.88
C LEU A 224 -0.80 0.78 -6.63
N LEU A 225 0.40 1.35 -6.46
CA LEU A 225 0.62 2.74 -6.07
C LEU A 225 1.65 3.43 -6.99
N PRO A 226 1.48 3.40 -8.33
CA PRO A 226 2.48 3.93 -9.27
C PRO A 226 2.73 5.43 -9.08
N HIS A 227 1.75 6.20 -8.59
CA HIS A 227 1.88 7.65 -8.35
C HIS A 227 2.53 8.00 -7.01
N VAL A 228 2.70 7.04 -6.10
CA VAL A 228 3.37 7.26 -4.82
C VAL A 228 4.88 7.12 -5.03
N PRO A 229 5.71 8.10 -4.67
CA PRO A 229 7.16 7.99 -4.76
C PRO A 229 7.70 6.74 -4.05
N ILE A 230 8.74 6.12 -4.61
CA ILE A 230 9.27 4.84 -4.09
C ILE A 230 9.69 4.95 -2.62
N GLU A 231 10.31 6.04 -2.21
CA GLU A 231 10.70 6.30 -0.84
C GLU A 231 9.49 6.29 0.11
N ASN A 232 8.35 6.84 -0.33
CA ASN A 232 7.12 6.83 0.45
C ASN A 232 6.47 5.44 0.49
N ARG A 233 6.58 4.64 -0.58
CA ARG A 233 6.05 3.26 -0.60
C ARG A 233 6.75 2.33 0.39
N ILE A 234 8.04 2.60 0.68
CA ILE A 234 8.84 1.87 1.67
C ILE A 234 8.98 2.62 3.01
N VAL A 235 8.28 3.75 3.16
CA VAL A 235 8.29 4.60 4.36
C VAL A 235 9.70 5.10 4.74
N TYR A 236 10.47 5.47 3.73
CA TYR A 236 11.78 6.10 3.91
C TYR A 236 11.67 7.62 3.68
N THR A 237 12.56 8.40 4.28
CA THR A 237 12.83 9.74 3.78
C THR A 237 13.64 9.65 2.48
N LYS A 238 13.66 10.73 1.71
CA LYS A 238 14.48 10.78 0.49
C LYS A 238 15.96 10.61 0.79
N GLU A 239 16.42 11.13 1.93
CA GLU A 239 17.79 11.00 2.41
C GLU A 239 18.12 9.56 2.80
N GLU A 240 17.23 8.89 3.53
CA GLU A 240 17.38 7.46 3.88
C GLU A 240 17.42 6.57 2.63
N PHE A 241 16.57 6.87 1.65
CA PHE A 241 16.52 6.13 0.39
C PHE A 241 17.81 6.30 -0.41
N ASN A 242 18.27 7.55 -0.58
CA ASN A 242 19.53 7.83 -1.27
C ASN A 242 20.72 7.18 -0.55
N TRP A 243 20.76 7.29 0.78
CA TRP A 243 21.81 6.63 1.56
C TRP A 243 21.82 5.11 1.34
N ALA A 244 20.65 4.48 1.32
CA ALA A 244 20.56 3.03 1.09
C ALA A 244 21.09 2.64 -0.30
N LEU A 245 20.78 3.42 -1.35
CA LEU A 245 21.31 3.19 -2.69
C LEU A 245 22.84 3.36 -2.78
N GLU A 246 23.37 4.41 -2.16
CA GLU A 246 24.81 4.68 -2.13
C GLU A 246 25.60 3.64 -1.33
N ASN A 247 24.97 3.03 -0.33
CA ASN A 247 25.61 2.08 0.59
C ASN A 247 25.16 0.62 0.37
N GLU A 248 24.47 0.30 -0.73
CA GLU A 248 23.96 -1.04 -1.00
C GLU A 248 25.02 -2.13 -0.82
N LYS A 249 26.22 -1.92 -1.33
CA LYS A 249 27.34 -2.85 -1.21
C LYS A 249 27.68 -3.17 0.26
N TYR A 250 27.72 -2.14 1.12
CA TYR A 250 28.03 -2.30 2.55
C TYR A 250 26.90 -2.99 3.29
N VAL A 251 25.65 -2.71 2.92
CA VAL A 251 24.47 -3.38 3.47
C VAL A 251 24.55 -4.88 3.18
N TRP A 252 24.82 -5.26 1.91
CA TRP A 252 24.98 -6.67 1.53
C TRP A 252 26.15 -7.34 2.24
N GLN A 253 27.30 -6.69 2.31
CA GLN A 253 28.47 -7.21 2.99
C GLN A 253 28.18 -7.50 4.47
N TYR A 254 27.48 -6.59 5.16
CA TYR A 254 27.08 -6.77 6.55
C TYR A 254 26.20 -8.01 6.76
N PHE A 255 25.25 -8.28 5.84
CA PHE A 255 24.37 -9.45 5.92
C PHE A 255 25.08 -10.77 5.62
N ILE A 256 26.16 -10.75 4.84
CA ILE A 256 26.92 -11.97 4.47
C ILE A 256 27.94 -12.33 5.56
N GLU A 257 28.51 -11.36 6.26
CA GLU A 257 29.55 -11.55 7.27
C GLU A 257 29.00 -11.91 8.65
N LYS A 258 27.69 -11.79 8.87
CA LYS A 258 27.00 -12.13 10.13
C LYS A 258 25.98 -13.25 9.96
#